data_937a2cef90a4ac9d889f784464d46587
#
_entry.id   937a2cef90a4ac9d889f784464d46587
#
_cell.length_a   1.000
_cell.length_b   1.000
_cell.length_c   1.000
_cell.angle_alpha   90.00
_cell.angle_beta   90.00
_cell.angle_gamma   90.00
#
_symmetry.space_group_name_H-M   'P 1'
#
loop_
_entity.id
_entity.type
_entity.pdbx_description
1 polymer ?
#
loop_
_entity_poly.entity_id
_entity_poly.type
_entity_poly.pdbx_seq_one_letter_code
_entity_poly.pdbx_strand_id
1 'polypeptide(L)'
;MSIYVVDLSNFNDRSLINAMNDVLPNSVILFEDIDCMKGGKTRDKLEEWVSKPEGAPPAKEEPDKLGVTLSGLLNVLDGFRAPENVLFVMTSNKIEALDPALLRPGRIDFRLFLGKASNRQKVELYQRFFPRASHFEAEMFVEDHRSAETMAEFQGLLLVLEEKKGSHTPLLEALTR
;
A
#
# COMPACT_ATOMS: atom_id res chain seq x y z
N MET A 1 -10.80 15.67 7.43
CA MET A 1 -9.88 15.05 6.44
C MET A 1 -10.45 13.72 6.07
N SER A 2 -10.69 13.46 4.79
CA SER A 2 -11.22 12.19 4.30
C SER A 2 -10.09 11.29 3.81
N ILE A 3 -10.25 9.96 3.93
CA ILE A 3 -9.29 8.98 3.42
C ILE A 3 -10.03 8.13 2.40
N TYR A 4 -9.48 8.04 1.19
CA TYR A 4 -9.97 7.20 0.11
C TYR A 4 -8.97 6.06 -0.10
N VAL A 5 -9.41 4.83 0.07
CA VAL A 5 -8.60 3.64 -0.23
C VAL A 5 -8.97 3.15 -1.61
N VAL A 6 -7.98 3.01 -2.47
CA VAL A 6 -8.16 2.69 -3.89
C VAL A 6 -7.37 1.42 -4.23
N ASP A 7 -8.09 0.36 -4.54
CA ASP A 7 -7.52 -0.85 -5.13
C ASP A 7 -7.47 -0.70 -6.65
N LEU A 8 -6.28 -0.50 -7.19
CA LEU A 8 -6.06 -0.26 -8.62
C LEU A 8 -6.49 -1.43 -9.52
N SER A 9 -6.64 -2.63 -8.98
CA SER A 9 -7.09 -3.80 -9.75
C SER A 9 -8.55 -3.69 -10.20
N ASN A 10 -9.35 -2.89 -9.49
CA ASN A 10 -10.78 -2.67 -9.76
C ASN A 10 -11.06 -1.51 -10.73
N PHE A 11 -10.01 -0.83 -11.20
CA PHE A 11 -10.11 0.33 -12.07
C PHE A 11 -9.45 0.08 -13.42
N ASN A 12 -9.89 0.81 -14.42
CA ASN A 12 -9.14 1.13 -15.65
C ASN A 12 -8.72 2.60 -15.60
N ASP A 13 -7.91 3.06 -16.56
CA ASP A 13 -7.39 4.43 -16.57
C ASP A 13 -8.51 5.48 -16.55
N ARG A 14 -9.59 5.25 -17.32
CA ARG A 14 -10.73 6.18 -17.39
C ARG A 14 -11.51 6.23 -16.08
N SER A 15 -11.82 5.08 -15.50
CA SER A 15 -12.58 5.01 -14.24
C SER A 15 -11.78 5.57 -13.07
N LEU A 16 -10.45 5.38 -13.05
CA LEU A 16 -9.58 5.98 -12.05
C LEU A 16 -9.58 7.52 -12.15
N ILE A 17 -9.40 8.07 -13.35
CA ILE A 17 -9.45 9.52 -13.56
C ILE A 17 -10.81 10.09 -13.14
N ASN A 18 -11.91 9.42 -13.47
CA ASN A 18 -13.25 9.86 -13.06
C ASN A 18 -13.40 9.84 -11.52
N ALA A 19 -12.94 8.78 -10.86
CA ALA A 19 -12.97 8.70 -9.41
C ALA A 19 -12.15 9.83 -8.74
N MET A 20 -11.04 10.24 -9.33
CA MET A 20 -10.22 11.35 -8.83
C MET A 20 -10.92 12.70 -8.92
N ASN A 21 -11.83 12.91 -9.90
CA ASN A 21 -12.60 14.15 -10.00
C ASN A 21 -13.60 14.34 -8.83
N ASP A 22 -13.99 13.24 -8.17
CA ASP A 22 -14.93 13.25 -7.06
C ASP A 22 -14.23 13.36 -5.69
N VAL A 23 -12.89 13.38 -5.68
CA VAL A 23 -12.12 13.49 -4.44
C VAL A 23 -12.21 14.91 -3.87
N LEU A 24 -12.54 15.00 -2.60
CA LEU A 24 -12.60 16.27 -1.90
C LEU A 24 -11.19 16.82 -1.61
N PRO A 25 -10.97 18.13 -1.66
CA PRO A 25 -9.71 18.72 -1.24
C PRO A 25 -9.40 18.41 0.23
N ASN A 26 -8.13 18.49 0.62
CA ASN A 26 -7.63 18.13 1.95
C ASN A 26 -7.90 16.68 2.35
N SER A 27 -7.78 15.76 1.40
CA SER A 27 -7.97 14.33 1.57
C SER A 27 -6.66 13.56 1.42
N VAL A 28 -6.68 12.32 1.86
CA VAL A 28 -5.62 11.33 1.62
C VAL A 28 -6.15 10.28 0.65
N ILE A 29 -5.40 9.98 -0.39
CA ILE A 29 -5.66 8.85 -1.29
C ILE A 29 -4.59 7.80 -1.04
N LEU A 30 -5.02 6.61 -0.67
CA LEU A 30 -4.16 5.45 -0.43
C LEU A 30 -4.29 4.48 -1.58
N PHE A 31 -3.21 4.27 -2.32
CA PHE A 31 -3.06 3.19 -3.28
C PHE A 31 -2.30 2.04 -2.61
N GLU A 32 -2.98 0.91 -2.44
CA GLU A 32 -2.38 -0.27 -1.81
C GLU A 32 -1.74 -1.19 -2.86
N ASP A 33 -0.60 -1.80 -2.48
CA ASP A 33 0.10 -2.84 -3.24
C ASP A 33 0.35 -2.49 -4.71
N ILE A 34 0.88 -1.28 -4.97
CA ILE A 34 1.10 -0.76 -6.33
C ILE A 34 2.06 -1.62 -7.17
N ASP A 35 2.87 -2.49 -6.55
CA ASP A 35 3.69 -3.49 -7.24
C ASP A 35 2.86 -4.63 -7.87
N CYS A 36 1.59 -4.78 -7.48
CA CYS A 36 0.65 -5.72 -8.11
C CYS A 36 0.06 -5.18 -9.42
N MET A 37 0.28 -3.91 -9.75
CA MET A 37 -0.14 -3.36 -11.03
C MET A 37 0.50 -4.15 -12.18
N LYS A 38 -0.31 -4.61 -13.12
CA LYS A 38 0.16 -5.27 -14.35
C LYS A 38 0.82 -4.27 -15.31
N GLY A 39 1.74 -3.48 -14.79
CA GLY A 39 2.44 -2.40 -15.49
C GLY A 39 3.84 -2.81 -15.90
N GLY A 40 4.00 -3.71 -16.81
CA GLY A 40 5.31 -4.11 -17.29
C GLY A 40 5.38 -4.49 -18.76
N LYS A 41 4.26 -4.55 -19.46
CA LYS A 41 4.24 -4.98 -20.86
C LYS A 41 4.13 -3.85 -21.88
N THR A 42 4.35 -2.61 -21.49
CA THR A 42 4.34 -1.50 -22.45
C THR A 42 5.59 -1.50 -23.34
N ARG A 43 6.71 -2.00 -22.84
CA ARG A 43 7.94 -2.17 -23.66
C ARG A 43 7.80 -3.34 -24.64
N ASP A 44 7.25 -4.47 -24.20
CA ASP A 44 7.03 -5.62 -25.10
C ASP A 44 6.06 -5.27 -26.26
N LYS A 45 5.08 -4.37 -26.02
CA LYS A 45 4.18 -3.88 -27.08
C LYS A 45 4.84 -2.96 -28.09
N LEU A 46 5.85 -2.19 -27.69
CA LEU A 46 6.62 -1.36 -28.63
C LEU A 46 7.44 -2.24 -29.59
N GLU A 47 8.02 -3.34 -29.09
CA GLU A 47 8.74 -4.31 -29.95
C GLU A 47 7.78 -5.07 -30.85
N GLU A 48 6.55 -5.38 -30.38
CA GLU A 48 5.50 -6.00 -31.19
C GLU A 48 4.96 -5.03 -32.27
N TRP A 49 4.96 -3.71 -32.00
CA TRP A 49 4.57 -2.70 -33.01
C TRP A 49 5.57 -2.56 -34.13
N VAL A 50 6.86 -2.63 -33.81
CA VAL A 50 7.97 -2.55 -34.80
C VAL A 50 8.00 -3.79 -35.71
N SER A 51 7.45 -4.91 -35.28
CA SER A 51 7.44 -6.18 -36.01
C SER A 51 6.15 -6.45 -36.82
N LYS A 52 5.15 -5.54 -36.81
CA LYS A 52 3.93 -5.70 -37.59
C LYS A 52 4.15 -5.29 -39.06
N PRO A 53 3.70 -6.11 -40.04
CA PRO A 53 3.76 -5.75 -41.43
C PRO A 53 2.87 -4.53 -41.73
N GLU A 54 3.35 -3.63 -42.58
CA GLU A 54 2.58 -2.48 -43.09
C GLU A 54 1.23 -2.94 -43.67
N GLY A 55 0.13 -2.42 -43.11
CA GLY A 55 -1.21 -2.71 -43.61
C GLY A 55 -2.13 -3.48 -42.65
N ALA A 56 -1.69 -3.85 -41.48
CA ALA A 56 -2.61 -4.44 -40.50
C ALA A 56 -3.57 -3.37 -39.93
N PRO A 57 -4.90 -3.66 -39.90
CA PRO A 57 -5.86 -2.72 -39.32
C PRO A 57 -5.49 -2.44 -37.84
N PRO A 58 -5.73 -1.18 -37.37
CA PRO A 58 -5.46 -0.86 -35.98
C PRO A 58 -6.21 -1.85 -35.10
N ALA A 59 -5.51 -2.49 -34.17
CA ALA A 59 -6.13 -3.35 -33.17
C ALA A 59 -7.22 -2.52 -32.50
N LYS A 60 -8.47 -3.00 -32.57
CA LYS A 60 -9.55 -2.38 -31.79
C LYS A 60 -9.09 -2.38 -30.33
N GLU A 61 -8.91 -1.19 -29.78
CA GLU A 61 -8.76 -1.02 -28.35
C GLU A 61 -9.97 -1.66 -27.71
N GLU A 62 -9.77 -2.77 -27.01
CA GLU A 62 -10.83 -3.37 -26.21
C GLU A 62 -11.09 -2.41 -25.06
N PRO A 63 -12.27 -1.79 -24.97
CA PRO A 63 -12.53 -0.66 -24.08
C PRO A 63 -12.57 -0.99 -22.60
N ASP A 64 -12.40 -2.25 -22.20
CA ASP A 64 -12.66 -2.71 -20.83
C ASP A 64 -11.60 -3.66 -20.25
N LYS A 65 -10.33 -3.51 -20.61
CA LYS A 65 -9.30 -4.24 -19.82
C LYS A 65 -9.23 -3.64 -18.41
N LEU A 66 -9.70 -4.41 -17.41
CA LEU A 66 -9.48 -4.10 -16.02
C LEU A 66 -7.97 -3.99 -15.76
N GLY A 67 -7.60 -2.96 -15.04
CA GLY A 67 -6.23 -2.67 -14.63
C GLY A 67 -5.80 -1.28 -15.09
N VAL A 68 -5.26 -0.54 -14.15
CA VAL A 68 -4.68 0.78 -14.39
C VAL A 68 -3.32 0.62 -15.04
N THR A 69 -3.05 1.39 -16.10
CA THR A 69 -1.73 1.44 -16.71
C THR A 69 -0.81 2.38 -15.91
N LEU A 70 0.50 2.22 -16.09
CA LEU A 70 1.46 3.17 -15.54
C LEU A 70 1.16 4.60 -16.00
N SER A 71 0.86 4.80 -17.27
CA SER A 71 0.49 6.11 -17.83
C SER A 71 -0.76 6.69 -17.19
N GLY A 72 -1.78 5.86 -16.94
CA GLY A 72 -3.00 6.26 -16.25
C GLY A 72 -2.71 6.73 -14.81
N LEU A 73 -1.90 5.98 -14.06
CA LEU A 73 -1.50 6.36 -12.71
C LEU A 73 -0.68 7.65 -12.71
N LEU A 74 0.30 7.79 -13.61
CA LEU A 74 1.11 9.00 -13.72
C LEU A 74 0.25 10.24 -14.04
N ASN A 75 -0.76 10.09 -14.89
CA ASN A 75 -1.69 11.19 -15.20
C ASN A 75 -2.54 11.61 -13.98
N VAL A 76 -2.80 10.70 -13.05
CA VAL A 76 -3.49 11.02 -11.80
C VAL A 76 -2.57 11.75 -10.84
N LEU A 77 -1.29 11.41 -10.79
CA LEU A 77 -0.33 11.99 -9.84
C LEU A 77 0.12 13.41 -10.23
N ASP A 78 0.45 13.61 -11.50
CA ASP A 78 1.05 14.85 -12.00
C ASP A 78 0.41 15.37 -13.29
N GLY A 79 -0.70 14.79 -13.71
CA GLY A 79 -1.43 15.22 -14.89
C GLY A 79 -2.23 16.51 -14.67
N PHE A 80 -2.71 17.11 -15.75
CA PHE A 80 -3.51 18.35 -15.76
C PHE A 80 -4.80 18.27 -14.91
N ARG A 81 -5.26 17.07 -14.57
CA ARG A 81 -6.46 16.79 -13.77
C ARG A 81 -6.11 16.18 -12.41
N ALA A 82 -4.88 16.32 -11.97
CA ALA A 82 -4.50 15.86 -10.62
C ALA A 82 -5.31 16.66 -9.56
N PRO A 83 -5.89 15.99 -8.56
CA PRO A 83 -6.66 16.68 -7.53
C PRO A 83 -5.75 17.59 -6.70
N GLU A 84 -6.20 18.79 -6.40
CA GLU A 84 -5.44 19.77 -5.63
C GLU A 84 -5.56 19.53 -4.12
N ASN A 85 -4.51 19.85 -3.38
CA ASN A 85 -4.45 19.69 -1.92
C ASN A 85 -4.79 18.27 -1.43
N VAL A 86 -4.28 17.28 -2.12
CA VAL A 86 -4.45 15.86 -1.77
C VAL A 86 -3.09 15.24 -1.50
N LEU A 87 -3.01 14.43 -0.45
CA LEU A 87 -1.84 13.62 -0.15
C LEU A 87 -2.03 12.23 -0.77
N PHE A 88 -1.15 11.86 -1.68
CA PHE A 88 -1.06 10.51 -2.18
C PHE A 88 -0.15 9.67 -1.28
N VAL A 89 -0.66 8.53 -0.83
CA VAL A 89 0.09 7.51 -0.09
C VAL A 89 0.06 6.23 -0.90
N MET A 90 1.20 5.58 -1.04
CA MET A 90 1.32 4.33 -1.80
C MET A 90 2.02 3.29 -0.94
N THR A 91 1.55 2.05 -0.99
CA THR A 91 2.24 0.92 -0.39
C THR A 91 2.78 -0.02 -1.46
N SER A 92 3.93 -0.62 -1.18
CA SER A 92 4.54 -1.64 -2.03
C SER A 92 5.40 -2.57 -1.20
N ASN A 93 5.37 -3.85 -1.52
CA ASN A 93 6.24 -4.86 -0.95
C ASN A 93 7.56 -5.02 -1.74
N LYS A 94 7.63 -4.46 -2.96
CA LYS A 94 8.76 -4.61 -3.89
C LYS A 94 9.04 -3.30 -4.60
N ILE A 95 9.77 -2.41 -3.94
CA ILE A 95 10.11 -1.09 -4.52
C ILE A 95 10.90 -1.22 -5.83
N GLU A 96 11.71 -2.28 -5.96
CA GLU A 96 12.50 -2.59 -7.15
C GLU A 96 11.66 -3.03 -8.36
N ALA A 97 10.41 -3.44 -8.12
CA ALA A 97 9.45 -3.78 -9.18
C ALA A 97 8.70 -2.55 -9.73
N LEU A 98 8.81 -1.40 -9.05
CA LEU A 98 8.15 -0.18 -9.47
C LEU A 98 8.91 0.47 -10.63
N ASP A 99 8.16 1.01 -11.58
CA ASP A 99 8.77 1.76 -12.68
C ASP A 99 9.50 3.00 -12.13
N PRO A 100 10.74 3.26 -12.56
CA PRO A 100 11.51 4.43 -12.14
C PRO A 100 10.79 5.77 -12.35
N ALA A 101 9.85 5.83 -13.28
CA ALA A 101 9.04 7.02 -13.51
C ALA A 101 8.19 7.41 -12.30
N LEU A 102 7.68 6.45 -11.52
CA LEU A 102 6.96 6.73 -10.28
C LEU A 102 7.87 7.32 -9.20
N LEU A 103 9.14 6.89 -9.19
CA LEU A 103 10.09 7.24 -8.14
C LEU A 103 10.76 8.61 -8.34
N ARG A 104 10.36 9.37 -9.37
CA ARG A 104 10.90 10.71 -9.65
C ARG A 104 10.36 11.74 -8.65
N PRO A 105 11.18 12.77 -8.30
CA PRO A 105 10.71 13.92 -7.54
C PRO A 105 9.46 14.56 -8.17
N GLY A 106 8.53 15.03 -7.36
CA GLY A 106 7.25 15.55 -7.79
C GLY A 106 6.15 14.47 -7.98
N ARG A 107 6.50 13.17 -7.76
CA ARG A 107 5.56 12.05 -7.78
C ARG A 107 5.60 11.28 -6.46
N ILE A 108 6.76 10.72 -6.11
CA ILE A 108 7.03 10.14 -4.79
C ILE A 108 8.18 10.91 -4.17
N ASP A 109 7.84 11.92 -3.37
CA ASP A 109 8.83 12.80 -2.74
C ASP A 109 9.38 12.24 -1.42
N PHE A 110 8.57 11.43 -0.74
CA PHE A 110 8.96 10.82 0.54
C PHE A 110 8.81 9.30 0.49
N ARG A 111 9.82 8.60 1.00
CA ARG A 111 9.84 7.14 1.08
C ARG A 111 10.11 6.72 2.51
N LEU A 112 9.23 5.86 3.03
CA LEU A 112 9.37 5.26 4.35
C LEU A 112 9.50 3.75 4.21
N PHE A 113 10.62 3.21 4.66
CA PHE A 113 10.81 1.78 4.73
C PHE A 113 10.26 1.25 6.07
N LEU A 114 9.30 0.33 5.98
CA LEU A 114 8.75 -0.39 7.13
C LEU A 114 9.42 -1.77 7.17
N GLY A 115 10.50 -1.87 7.93
CA GLY A 115 11.28 -3.10 8.08
C GLY A 115 10.77 -4.03 9.18
N LYS A 116 11.65 -4.95 9.59
CA LYS A 116 11.39 -5.84 10.72
C LYS A 116 11.15 -5.04 12.01
N ALA A 117 10.30 -5.60 12.87
CA ALA A 117 10.00 -5.00 14.16
C ALA A 117 11.22 -5.00 15.07
N SER A 118 11.58 -3.85 15.64
CA SER A 118 12.61 -3.77 16.67
C SER A 118 12.11 -4.33 18.01
N ASN A 119 13.02 -4.81 18.85
CA ASN A 119 12.67 -5.29 20.19
C ASN A 119 11.93 -4.21 21.00
N ARG A 120 12.35 -2.95 20.87
CA ARG A 120 11.66 -1.82 21.51
C ARG A 120 10.19 -1.73 21.10
N GLN A 121 9.89 -1.78 19.80
CA GLN A 121 8.52 -1.74 19.31
C GLN A 121 7.69 -2.92 19.81
N LYS A 122 8.29 -4.12 19.85
CA LYS A 122 7.64 -5.32 20.38
C LYS A 122 7.32 -5.19 21.87
N VAL A 123 8.26 -4.65 22.67
CA VAL A 123 8.06 -4.38 24.10
C VAL A 123 6.92 -3.37 24.29
N GLU A 124 6.93 -2.27 23.55
CA GLU A 124 5.86 -1.27 23.61
C GLU A 124 4.49 -1.88 23.22
N LEU A 125 4.43 -2.75 22.21
CA LEU A 125 3.20 -3.43 21.84
C LEU A 125 2.76 -4.42 22.93
N TYR A 126 3.66 -5.20 23.49
CA TYR A 126 3.34 -6.10 24.60
C TYR A 126 2.71 -5.36 25.77
N GLN A 127 3.27 -4.22 26.17
CA GLN A 127 2.74 -3.40 27.27
C GLN A 127 1.38 -2.76 26.97
N ARG A 128 1.05 -2.53 25.68
CA ARG A 128 -0.30 -2.10 25.28
C ARG A 128 -1.34 -3.21 25.43
N PHE A 129 -0.97 -4.45 25.09
CA PHE A 129 -1.84 -5.62 25.29
C PHE A 129 -1.99 -5.97 26.78
N PHE A 130 -0.90 -5.83 27.54
CA PHE A 130 -0.85 -6.18 28.94
C PHE A 130 -0.40 -5.00 29.82
N PRO A 131 -1.27 -4.00 30.08
CA PRO A 131 -0.89 -2.77 30.79
C PRO A 131 -0.38 -2.97 32.22
N ARG A 132 -0.67 -4.14 32.83
CA ARG A 132 -0.20 -4.50 34.17
C ARG A 132 1.12 -5.24 34.17
N ALA A 133 1.62 -5.64 33.01
CA ALA A 133 2.89 -6.33 32.91
C ALA A 133 4.06 -5.38 33.16
N SER A 134 5.08 -5.86 33.83
CA SER A 134 6.33 -5.12 33.99
C SER A 134 7.10 -5.02 32.68
N HIS A 135 7.98 -4.04 32.59
CA HIS A 135 8.88 -3.90 31.43
C HIS A 135 9.76 -5.15 31.27
N PHE A 136 10.22 -5.72 32.38
CA PHE A 136 11.03 -6.92 32.37
C PHE A 136 10.28 -8.14 31.79
N GLU A 137 9.00 -8.33 32.15
CA GLU A 137 8.17 -9.40 31.55
C GLU A 137 8.02 -9.22 30.05
N ALA A 138 7.83 -7.98 29.60
CA ALA A 138 7.74 -7.67 28.17
C ALA A 138 9.06 -7.99 27.44
N GLU A 139 10.21 -7.62 28.01
CA GLU A 139 11.53 -7.92 27.44
C GLU A 139 11.77 -9.43 27.37
N MET A 140 11.47 -10.16 28.42
CA MET A 140 11.63 -11.63 28.45
C MET A 140 10.73 -12.29 27.40
N PHE A 141 9.48 -11.84 27.24
CA PHE A 141 8.59 -12.37 26.23
C PHE A 141 9.10 -12.12 24.81
N VAL A 142 9.62 -10.91 24.54
CA VAL A 142 10.22 -10.56 23.25
C VAL A 142 11.43 -11.42 22.95
N GLU A 143 12.26 -11.69 23.95
CA GLU A 143 13.45 -12.53 23.85
C GLU A 143 13.10 -13.98 23.51
N ASP A 144 12.09 -14.54 24.17
CA ASP A 144 11.60 -15.91 23.92
C ASP A 144 10.95 -16.08 22.55
N HIS A 145 10.47 -14.95 21.95
CA HIS A 145 9.76 -14.95 20.67
C HIS A 145 10.51 -14.17 19.58
N ARG A 146 11.82 -14.31 19.52
CA ARG A 146 12.68 -13.64 18.51
C ARG A 146 12.35 -14.03 17.08
N SER A 147 11.75 -15.20 16.87
CA SER A 147 11.35 -15.69 15.53
C SER A 147 10.25 -14.86 14.87
N ALA A 148 9.45 -14.14 15.67
CA ALA A 148 8.46 -13.21 15.11
C ALA A 148 9.18 -11.94 14.63
N GLU A 149 9.49 -11.87 13.36
CA GLU A 149 10.29 -10.78 12.78
C GLU A 149 9.47 -9.53 12.48
N THR A 150 8.19 -9.70 12.15
CA THR A 150 7.29 -8.59 11.83
C THR A 150 6.39 -8.22 13.00
N MET A 151 5.85 -6.99 12.99
CA MET A 151 4.86 -6.58 13.99
C MET A 151 3.58 -7.40 13.91
N ALA A 152 3.18 -7.82 12.69
CA ALA A 152 1.98 -8.64 12.48
C ALA A 152 2.15 -10.04 13.10
N GLU A 153 3.29 -10.70 12.89
CA GLU A 153 3.60 -11.98 13.53
C GLU A 153 3.61 -11.87 15.06
N PHE A 154 4.27 -10.82 15.58
CA PHE A 154 4.35 -10.60 17.01
C PHE A 154 2.98 -10.29 17.62
N GLN A 155 2.15 -9.47 16.95
CA GLN A 155 0.78 -9.22 17.36
C GLN A 155 -0.06 -10.50 17.38
N GLY A 156 0.09 -11.37 16.38
CA GLY A 156 -0.58 -12.68 16.36
C GLY A 156 -0.27 -13.52 17.60
N LEU A 157 1.00 -13.52 18.06
CA LEU A 157 1.38 -14.21 19.30
C LEU A 157 0.68 -13.59 20.54
N LEU A 158 0.57 -12.26 20.58
CA LEU A 158 -0.08 -11.59 21.72
C LEU A 158 -1.58 -11.87 21.78
N LEU A 159 -2.25 -11.93 20.63
CA LEU A 159 -3.69 -12.29 20.55
C LEU A 159 -3.93 -13.70 21.10
N VAL A 160 -3.11 -14.66 20.71
CA VAL A 160 -3.19 -16.04 21.25
C VAL A 160 -2.92 -16.08 22.74
N LEU A 161 -2.00 -15.27 23.24
CA LEU A 161 -1.68 -15.17 24.66
C LEU A 161 -2.84 -14.54 25.45
N GLU A 162 -3.47 -13.51 24.91
CA GLU A 162 -4.64 -12.83 25.48
C GLU A 162 -5.84 -13.77 25.61
N GLU A 163 -6.14 -14.54 24.58
CA GLU A 163 -7.20 -15.57 24.60
C GLU A 163 -6.94 -16.60 25.73
N LYS A 164 -5.71 -17.07 25.86
CA LYS A 164 -5.31 -18.03 26.90
C LYS A 164 -5.43 -17.47 28.32
N LYS A 165 -5.23 -16.16 28.50
CA LYS A 165 -5.34 -15.49 29.81
C LYS A 165 -6.78 -15.14 30.18
N GLY A 166 -7.78 -15.34 29.27
CA GLY A 166 -9.18 -15.09 29.55
C GLY A 166 -9.57 -13.62 29.68
N SER A 167 -8.74 -12.72 29.20
CA SER A 167 -9.00 -11.26 29.23
C SER A 167 -9.71 -10.83 27.95
N HIS A 168 -11.03 -10.89 27.91
CA HIS A 168 -11.82 -10.20 26.88
C HIS A 168 -11.87 -8.69 27.18
N THR A 169 -10.83 -7.96 26.78
CA THR A 169 -10.94 -6.51 26.57
C THR A 169 -10.99 -6.30 25.06
N PRO A 170 -12.10 -5.79 24.48
CA PRO A 170 -12.19 -5.62 23.05
C PRO A 170 -11.09 -4.66 22.57
N LEU A 171 -10.28 -5.10 21.61
CA LEU A 171 -9.21 -4.35 20.95
C LEU A 171 -9.65 -2.99 20.39
N LEU A 172 -10.94 -2.80 20.13
CA LEU A 172 -11.52 -1.55 19.62
C LEU A 172 -11.40 -0.35 20.56
N GLU A 173 -11.37 -0.56 21.89
CA GLU A 173 -11.26 0.55 22.86
C GLU A 173 -9.81 1.07 23.00
N ALA A 174 -8.79 0.26 22.68
CA ALA A 174 -7.40 0.65 22.81
C ALA A 174 -6.88 1.48 21.63
N LEU A 175 -7.58 1.46 20.48
CA LEU A 175 -7.21 2.18 19.26
C LEU A 175 -7.87 3.56 19.11
N THR A 176 -8.80 3.92 20.02
CA THR A 176 -9.57 5.18 19.97
C THR A 176 -9.16 6.21 21.03
N ARG A 177 -8.04 6.01 21.71
CA ARG A 177 -7.48 7.00 22.66
C ARG A 177 -6.14 7.57 22.19
#